data_b8ca406dacc00e8ad5638893860124ad
#
_entry.id   b8ca406dacc00e8ad5638893860124ad
#
_cell.length_a   1.000
_cell.length_b   1.000
_cell.length_c   1.000
_cell.angle_alpha   90.00
_cell.angle_beta   90.00
_cell.angle_gamma   90.00
#
_symmetry.space_group_name_H-M   'P 1'
#
loop_
_entity.id
_entity.type
_entity.pdbx_description
1 polymer ?
#
loop_
_entity_poly.entity_id
_entity_poly.type
_entity_poly.pdbx_seq_one_letter_code
_entity_poly.pdbx_strand_id
1 'polypeptide(L)'
;MPKAELAAVLLALAAAFASAIGNVARQRSAHEVTEGRVGYLALFFMSWRNRDWRLGAVAAVANYVLQAAALSLGSVILVTGLQVTALLFALPLYARMTGAPVTRWDWSWAAILATALAVVVTVGNPVAGYSRAPLHTWLVVAAIAGPLVGLCLLGARLWPDRAIAAVLLAAVSGASLALFAVLVKGAVDAAKGGIVAVLATPELYACIGAAVAGMVFQQSAYRGGPLNVSMPTMTVAKPTVGTLLGVFVLGETVNSGDQTMFVLGIAVAVTVVATAALARGEAETVEAHTGSFAAVPSTR
;
A
#
# COMPACT_ATOMS: atom_id res chain seq x y z
N MET A 1 -18.11 18.49 6.41
CA MET A 1 -17.90 17.03 6.58
C MET A 1 -18.64 16.55 7.81
N PRO A 2 -19.46 15.49 7.73
CA PRO A 2 -20.02 14.86 8.91
C PRO A 2 -18.91 14.37 9.82
N LYS A 3 -19.16 14.32 11.14
CA LYS A 3 -18.14 13.94 12.15
C LYS A 3 -17.48 12.58 11.86
N ALA A 4 -18.24 11.65 11.29
CA ALA A 4 -17.75 10.32 10.90
C ALA A 4 -16.71 10.37 9.77
N GLU A 5 -16.91 11.21 8.76
CA GLU A 5 -15.95 11.39 7.65
C GLU A 5 -14.64 12.00 8.14
N LEU A 6 -14.72 13.02 9.00
CA LEU A 6 -13.52 13.61 9.60
C LEU A 6 -12.75 12.57 10.42
N ALA A 7 -13.45 11.74 11.19
CA ALA A 7 -12.81 10.64 11.93
C ALA A 7 -12.15 9.63 10.98
N ALA A 8 -12.80 9.26 9.86
CA ALA A 8 -12.23 8.37 8.85
C ALA A 8 -10.93 8.95 8.25
N VAL A 9 -10.92 10.25 7.91
CA VAL A 9 -9.74 10.94 7.39
C VAL A 9 -8.59 10.93 8.41
N LEU A 10 -8.87 11.28 9.66
CA LEU A 10 -7.85 11.29 10.72
C LEU A 10 -7.28 9.91 10.98
N LEU A 11 -8.12 8.88 11.03
CA LEU A 11 -7.68 7.48 11.19
C LEU A 11 -6.88 6.99 9.99
N ALA A 12 -7.27 7.36 8.76
CA ALA A 12 -6.52 7.00 7.56
C ALA A 12 -5.14 7.69 7.50
N LEU A 13 -5.04 8.96 7.92
CA LEU A 13 -3.76 9.67 8.03
C LEU A 13 -2.88 9.07 9.14
N ALA A 14 -3.46 8.72 10.29
CA ALA A 14 -2.73 8.03 11.34
C ALA A 14 -2.24 6.64 10.89
N ALA A 15 -3.05 5.91 10.13
CA ALA A 15 -2.65 4.65 9.50
C ALA A 15 -1.51 4.85 8.48
N ALA A 16 -1.58 5.90 7.65
CA ALA A 16 -0.52 6.24 6.72
C ALA A 16 0.80 6.59 7.44
N PHE A 17 0.73 7.32 8.53
CA PHE A 17 1.90 7.62 9.38
C PHE A 17 2.50 6.35 10.00
N ALA A 18 1.68 5.47 10.56
CA ALA A 18 2.13 4.17 11.07
C ALA A 18 2.75 3.30 9.95
N SER A 19 2.18 3.33 8.74
CA SER A 19 2.73 2.67 7.56
C SER A 19 4.11 3.20 7.18
N ALA A 20 4.31 4.52 7.22
CA ALA A 20 5.62 5.13 6.96
C ALA A 20 6.68 4.65 7.95
N ILE A 21 6.39 4.67 9.25
CA ILE A 21 7.28 4.13 10.28
C ILE A 21 7.60 2.65 10.03
N GLY A 22 6.56 1.85 9.75
CA GLY A 22 6.71 0.43 9.49
C GLY A 22 7.55 0.11 8.25
N ASN A 23 7.43 0.89 7.18
CA ASN A 23 8.20 0.73 5.96
C ASN A 23 9.68 1.07 6.20
N VAL A 24 9.96 2.23 6.78
CA VAL A 24 11.34 2.68 7.07
C VAL A 24 12.06 1.72 8.02
N ALA A 25 11.40 1.26 9.07
CA ALA A 25 11.98 0.30 10.01
C ALA A 25 12.28 -1.06 9.37
N ARG A 26 11.40 -1.55 8.48
CA ARG A 26 11.61 -2.81 7.75
C ARG A 26 12.70 -2.72 6.69
N GLN A 27 12.82 -1.58 6.02
CA GLN A 27 13.90 -1.37 5.06
C GLN A 27 15.27 -1.44 5.75
N ARG A 28 15.42 -0.81 6.92
CA ARG A 28 16.65 -0.84 7.69
C ARG A 28 17.03 -2.27 8.13
N SER A 29 16.08 -3.01 8.67
CA SER A 29 16.33 -4.38 9.12
C SER A 29 16.60 -5.37 7.98
N ALA A 30 16.07 -5.12 6.77
CA ALA A 30 16.34 -5.97 5.61
C ALA A 30 17.79 -5.91 5.15
N HIS A 31 18.48 -4.78 5.36
CA HIS A 31 19.90 -4.61 5.01
C HIS A 31 20.84 -5.34 5.97
N GLU A 32 20.46 -5.45 7.26
CA GLU A 32 21.29 -6.11 8.28
C GLU A 32 21.31 -7.65 8.16
N VAL A 33 20.35 -8.25 7.45
CA VAL A 33 20.13 -9.72 7.42
C VAL A 33 20.47 -10.35 6.05
N THR A 34 21.06 -9.61 5.11
CA THR A 34 21.17 -10.03 3.69
C THR A 34 22.33 -11.02 3.42
N GLU A 35 23.18 -11.37 4.37
CA GLU A 35 24.26 -12.33 4.20
C GLU A 35 23.82 -13.77 4.53
N GLY A 36 23.09 -14.41 3.61
CA GLY A 36 22.86 -15.85 3.65
C GLY A 36 21.55 -16.29 2.98
N ARG A 37 21.58 -17.41 2.26
CA ARG A 37 20.39 -18.12 1.74
C ARG A 37 19.64 -18.79 2.90
N VAL A 38 18.92 -18.01 3.70
CA VAL A 38 18.13 -18.51 4.82
C VAL A 38 16.65 -18.54 4.41
N GLY A 39 15.96 -19.63 4.71
CA GLY A 39 14.54 -19.78 4.39
C GLY A 39 13.65 -18.70 5.05
N TYR A 40 12.51 -18.38 4.43
CA TYR A 40 11.60 -17.30 4.85
C TYR A 40 11.20 -17.36 6.34
N LEU A 41 10.97 -18.56 6.89
CA LEU A 41 10.59 -18.75 8.29
C LEU A 41 11.76 -18.48 9.24
N ALA A 42 12.97 -18.92 8.89
CA ALA A 42 14.15 -18.68 9.70
C ALA A 42 14.52 -17.18 9.74
N LEU A 43 14.39 -16.48 8.61
CA LEU A 43 14.54 -15.02 8.55
C LEU A 43 13.51 -14.32 9.45
N PHE A 44 12.25 -14.78 9.47
CA PHE A 44 11.22 -14.23 10.32
C PHE A 44 11.59 -14.37 11.81
N PHE A 45 12.01 -15.56 12.24
CA PHE A 45 12.40 -15.80 13.64
C PHE A 45 13.68 -15.07 14.06
N MET A 46 14.68 -14.96 13.18
CA MET A 46 15.88 -14.17 13.44
C MET A 46 15.59 -12.67 13.53
N SER A 47 14.75 -12.18 12.64
CA SER A 47 14.34 -10.76 12.62
C SER A 47 13.52 -10.37 13.86
N TRP A 48 12.79 -11.31 14.49
CA TRP A 48 12.02 -11.05 15.72
C TRP A 48 12.87 -10.56 16.89
N ARG A 49 14.16 -10.89 16.92
CA ARG A 49 15.11 -10.41 17.94
C ARG A 49 15.61 -8.99 17.68
N ASN A 50 15.49 -8.47 16.45
CA ASN A 50 15.90 -7.12 16.09
C ASN A 50 14.84 -6.10 16.59
N ARG A 51 15.32 -5.05 17.30
CA ARG A 51 14.45 -4.00 17.85
C ARG A 51 13.73 -3.22 16.76
N ASP A 52 14.42 -2.89 15.65
CA ASP A 52 13.88 -2.12 14.54
C ASP A 52 12.82 -2.93 13.79
N TRP A 53 13.03 -4.24 13.63
CA TRP A 53 12.03 -5.13 13.06
C TRP A 53 10.75 -5.20 13.91
N ARG A 54 10.88 -5.31 15.25
CA ARG A 54 9.72 -5.30 16.16
C ARG A 54 8.93 -4.00 16.09
N LEU A 55 9.64 -2.85 16.03
CA LEU A 55 9.01 -1.55 15.83
C LEU A 55 8.27 -1.51 14.49
N GLY A 56 8.88 -2.02 13.42
CA GLY A 56 8.24 -2.15 12.11
C GLY A 56 7.01 -3.06 12.12
N ALA A 57 7.06 -4.18 12.84
CA ALA A 57 5.93 -5.10 12.98
C ALA A 57 4.77 -4.46 13.77
N VAL A 58 5.06 -3.80 14.91
CA VAL A 58 4.05 -3.08 15.71
C VAL A 58 3.42 -1.95 14.88
N ALA A 59 4.23 -1.19 14.16
CA ALA A 59 3.73 -0.12 13.29
C ALA A 59 2.87 -0.68 12.13
N ALA A 60 3.21 -1.85 11.58
CA ALA A 60 2.38 -2.51 10.57
C ALA A 60 1.03 -2.96 11.15
N VAL A 61 1.01 -3.56 12.34
CA VAL A 61 -0.24 -3.93 13.02
C VAL A 61 -1.07 -2.68 13.31
N ALA A 62 -0.46 -1.61 13.84
CA ALA A 62 -1.14 -0.35 14.09
C ALA A 62 -1.74 0.24 12.79
N ASN A 63 -0.98 0.23 11.69
CA ASN A 63 -1.50 0.64 10.38
C ASN A 63 -2.76 -0.15 9.98
N TYR A 64 -2.74 -1.48 10.06
CA TYR A 64 -3.89 -2.29 9.68
C TYR A 64 -5.11 -2.09 10.58
N VAL A 65 -4.90 -1.94 11.89
CA VAL A 65 -5.99 -1.65 12.86
C VAL A 65 -6.59 -0.27 12.59
N LEU A 66 -5.76 0.75 12.41
CA LEU A 66 -6.22 2.11 12.11
C LEU A 66 -6.90 2.18 10.73
N GLN A 67 -6.38 1.45 9.74
CA GLN A 67 -7.00 1.35 8.42
C GLN A 67 -8.37 0.65 8.50
N ALA A 68 -8.50 -0.44 9.26
CA ALA A 68 -9.77 -1.11 9.49
C ALA A 68 -10.79 -0.18 10.17
N ALA A 69 -10.37 0.57 11.19
CA ALA A 69 -11.19 1.58 11.85
C ALA A 69 -11.60 2.71 10.88
N ALA A 70 -10.70 3.19 10.03
CA ALA A 70 -11.02 4.18 9.01
C ALA A 70 -12.06 3.65 7.99
N LEU A 71 -11.90 2.40 7.55
CA LEU A 71 -12.81 1.75 6.59
C LEU A 71 -14.20 1.48 7.18
N SER A 72 -14.33 1.37 8.50
CA SER A 72 -15.64 1.27 9.15
C SER A 72 -16.45 2.56 9.09
N LEU A 73 -15.78 3.71 8.90
CA LEU A 73 -16.38 5.04 8.92
C LEU A 73 -16.38 5.73 7.56
N GLY A 74 -15.54 5.26 6.61
CA GLY A 74 -15.34 5.90 5.32
C GLY A 74 -15.34 4.93 4.14
N SER A 75 -15.18 5.51 2.92
CA SER A 75 -15.08 4.75 1.68
C SER A 75 -13.68 4.13 1.52
N VAL A 76 -13.59 3.06 0.74
CA VAL A 76 -12.30 2.45 0.34
C VAL A 76 -11.50 3.43 -0.51
N ILE A 77 -12.18 4.18 -1.40
CA ILE A 77 -11.56 5.22 -2.24
C ILE A 77 -10.85 6.25 -1.37
N LEU A 78 -11.54 6.79 -0.35
CA LEU A 78 -10.99 7.77 0.58
C LEU A 78 -9.79 7.21 1.34
N VAL A 79 -9.96 6.05 1.98
CA VAL A 79 -8.95 5.47 2.87
C VAL A 79 -7.71 5.01 2.10
N THR A 80 -7.87 4.33 0.96
CA THR A 80 -6.73 3.88 0.15
C THR A 80 -6.02 5.04 -0.56
N GLY A 81 -6.77 6.07 -0.98
CA GLY A 81 -6.20 7.31 -1.52
C GLY A 81 -5.33 8.03 -0.47
N LEU A 82 -5.84 8.22 0.75
CA LEU A 82 -5.08 8.85 1.83
C LEU A 82 -3.88 8.02 2.30
N GLN A 83 -3.88 6.71 2.12
CA GLN A 83 -2.72 5.86 2.41
C GLN A 83 -1.47 6.25 1.59
N VAL A 84 -1.63 6.89 0.44
CA VAL A 84 -0.52 7.40 -0.37
C VAL A 84 0.27 8.49 0.38
N THR A 85 -0.37 9.21 1.31
CA THR A 85 0.33 10.19 2.17
C THR A 85 1.42 9.57 3.05
N ALA A 86 1.46 8.23 3.18
CA ALA A 86 2.56 7.55 3.84
C ALA A 86 3.92 7.93 3.26
N LEU A 87 4.01 8.20 1.95
CA LEU A 87 5.22 8.70 1.30
C LEU A 87 5.66 10.06 1.86
N LEU A 88 4.69 10.97 2.14
CA LEU A 88 4.98 12.28 2.70
C LEU A 88 5.57 12.17 4.11
N PHE A 89 5.09 11.21 4.89
CA PHE A 89 5.63 10.95 6.23
C PHE A 89 6.95 10.18 6.18
N ALA A 90 7.15 9.32 5.19
CA ALA A 90 8.37 8.55 5.02
C ALA A 90 9.58 9.44 4.71
N LEU A 91 9.41 10.49 3.88
CA LEU A 91 10.49 11.40 3.48
C LEU A 91 11.29 11.99 4.67
N PRO A 92 10.68 12.73 5.63
CA PRO A 92 11.43 13.29 6.75
C PRO A 92 11.94 12.24 7.73
N LEU A 93 11.21 11.12 7.84
CA LEU A 93 11.61 10.02 8.70
C LEU A 93 12.85 9.32 8.14
N TYR A 94 12.87 9.09 6.83
CA TYR A 94 13.99 8.50 6.12
C TYR A 94 15.23 9.40 6.18
N ALA A 95 15.06 10.72 5.92
CA ALA A 95 16.14 11.69 6.01
C ALA A 95 16.80 11.72 7.39
N ARG A 96 16.01 11.62 8.46
CA ARG A 96 16.55 11.54 9.83
C ARG A 96 17.32 10.26 10.12
N MET A 97 16.90 9.14 9.52
CA MET A 97 17.52 7.84 9.78
C MET A 97 18.78 7.61 8.95
N THR A 98 18.84 8.15 7.73
CA THR A 98 19.96 7.97 6.80
C THR A 98 20.95 9.14 6.82
N GLY A 99 20.57 10.29 7.40
CA GLY A 99 21.34 11.53 7.31
C GLY A 99 21.33 12.17 5.91
N ALA A 100 20.58 11.59 4.96
CA ALA A 100 20.46 12.13 3.61
C ALA A 100 19.48 13.32 3.60
N PRO A 101 19.85 14.47 3.04
CA PRO A 101 18.96 15.62 2.99
C PRO A 101 17.81 15.37 1.99
N VAL A 102 16.58 15.70 2.40
CA VAL A 102 15.43 15.73 1.47
C VAL A 102 15.67 16.84 0.46
N THR A 103 15.60 16.53 -0.82
CA THR A 103 15.85 17.49 -1.88
C THR A 103 14.69 18.48 -2.05
N ARG A 104 14.93 19.63 -2.69
CA ARG A 104 13.84 20.55 -3.04
C ARG A 104 12.86 19.94 -4.03
N TRP A 105 13.33 18.99 -4.84
CA TRP A 105 12.51 18.23 -5.78
C TRP A 105 11.53 17.30 -5.06
N ASP A 106 11.97 16.60 -4.02
CA ASP A 106 11.11 15.75 -3.19
C ASP A 106 10.02 16.58 -2.49
N TRP A 107 10.37 17.74 -1.94
CA TRP A 107 9.41 18.66 -1.34
C TRP A 107 8.39 19.21 -2.34
N SER A 108 8.81 19.48 -3.59
CA SER A 108 7.88 19.95 -4.63
C SER A 108 6.88 18.87 -5.01
N TRP A 109 7.33 17.62 -5.20
CA TRP A 109 6.43 16.49 -5.47
C TRP A 109 5.54 16.18 -4.27
N ALA A 110 6.05 16.30 -3.06
CA ALA A 110 5.27 16.15 -1.84
C ALA A 110 4.13 17.19 -1.75
N ALA A 111 4.40 18.46 -2.06
CA ALA A 111 3.39 19.50 -2.09
C ALA A 111 2.35 19.28 -3.19
N ILE A 112 2.77 18.85 -4.40
CA ILE A 112 1.88 18.50 -5.51
C ILE A 112 0.97 17.33 -5.09
N LEU A 113 1.52 16.27 -4.50
CA LEU A 113 0.76 15.11 -4.03
C LEU A 113 -0.26 15.52 -2.96
N ALA A 114 0.16 16.28 -1.95
CA ALA A 114 -0.73 16.74 -0.89
C ALA A 114 -1.89 17.59 -1.43
N THR A 115 -1.59 18.50 -2.37
CA THR A 115 -2.62 19.34 -3.01
C THR A 115 -3.58 18.50 -3.86
N ALA A 116 -3.07 17.58 -4.67
CA ALA A 116 -3.90 16.71 -5.50
C ALA A 116 -4.81 15.81 -4.64
N LEU A 117 -4.31 15.24 -3.56
CA LEU A 117 -5.12 14.46 -2.61
C LEU A 117 -6.17 15.31 -1.90
N ALA A 118 -5.83 16.54 -1.50
CA ALA A 118 -6.81 17.47 -0.93
C ALA A 118 -7.96 17.75 -1.91
N VAL A 119 -7.64 17.94 -3.20
CA VAL A 119 -8.67 18.11 -4.25
C VAL A 119 -9.51 16.84 -4.39
N VAL A 120 -8.91 15.65 -4.46
CA VAL A 120 -9.63 14.38 -4.56
C VAL A 120 -10.59 14.19 -3.38
N VAL A 121 -10.17 14.51 -2.17
CA VAL A 121 -10.99 14.33 -0.97
C VAL A 121 -12.09 15.39 -0.87
N THR A 122 -11.80 16.66 -1.15
CA THR A 122 -12.76 17.77 -0.97
C THR A 122 -13.73 17.90 -2.13
N VAL A 123 -13.25 17.77 -3.36
CA VAL A 123 -14.06 17.91 -4.58
C VAL A 123 -14.74 16.59 -4.93
N GLY A 124 -14.00 15.48 -4.82
CA GLY A 124 -14.51 14.14 -5.11
C GLY A 124 -15.55 13.66 -4.10
N ASN A 125 -15.42 14.09 -2.85
CA ASN A 125 -16.32 13.73 -1.74
C ASN A 125 -16.78 12.25 -1.82
N PRO A 126 -15.86 11.27 -1.77
CA PRO A 126 -16.18 9.87 -2.03
C PRO A 126 -17.13 9.33 -0.96
N VAL A 127 -18.31 8.92 -1.40
CA VAL A 127 -19.37 8.39 -0.53
C VAL A 127 -19.19 6.87 -0.40
N ALA A 128 -19.24 6.38 0.84
CA ALA A 128 -19.18 4.96 1.11
C ALA A 128 -20.40 4.22 0.53
N GLY A 129 -20.13 3.15 -0.21
CA GLY A 129 -21.15 2.23 -0.70
C GLY A 129 -21.47 1.12 0.32
N TYR A 130 -21.76 -0.07 -0.20
CA TYR A 130 -22.06 -1.24 0.62
C TYR A 130 -20.84 -1.67 1.45
N SER A 131 -21.08 -2.18 2.64
CA SER A 131 -20.02 -2.79 3.46
C SER A 131 -19.64 -4.19 2.98
N ARG A 132 -20.56 -4.90 2.30
CA ARG A 132 -20.38 -6.25 1.77
C ARG A 132 -20.94 -6.36 0.36
N ALA A 133 -20.25 -7.13 -0.48
CA ALA A 133 -20.74 -7.47 -1.81
C ALA A 133 -21.32 -8.89 -1.84
N PRO A 134 -22.33 -9.15 -2.66
CA PRO A 134 -22.90 -10.49 -2.83
C PRO A 134 -21.89 -11.42 -3.55
N LEU A 135 -22.06 -12.73 -3.34
CA LEU A 135 -21.13 -13.75 -3.87
C LEU A 135 -20.96 -13.67 -5.39
N HIS A 136 -22.01 -13.39 -6.14
CA HIS A 136 -21.91 -13.28 -7.60
C HIS A 136 -20.95 -12.18 -8.04
N THR A 137 -20.90 -11.03 -7.34
CA THR A 137 -19.94 -9.97 -7.61
C THR A 137 -18.50 -10.46 -7.39
N TRP A 138 -18.26 -11.21 -6.33
CA TRP A 138 -16.94 -11.80 -6.06
C TRP A 138 -16.54 -12.83 -7.11
N LEU A 139 -17.50 -13.60 -7.66
CA LEU A 139 -17.24 -14.51 -8.77
C LEU A 139 -16.82 -13.76 -10.04
N VAL A 140 -17.48 -12.63 -10.34
CA VAL A 140 -17.07 -11.76 -11.48
C VAL A 140 -15.68 -11.19 -11.25
N VAL A 141 -15.40 -10.69 -10.05
CA VAL A 141 -14.05 -10.19 -9.71
C VAL A 141 -13.00 -11.29 -9.87
N ALA A 142 -13.26 -12.49 -9.37
CA ALA A 142 -12.36 -13.62 -9.50
C ALA A 142 -12.15 -14.04 -10.97
N ALA A 143 -13.22 -14.02 -11.77
CA ALA A 143 -13.16 -14.36 -13.20
C ALA A 143 -12.33 -13.36 -14.02
N ILE A 144 -12.28 -12.10 -13.60
CA ILE A 144 -11.47 -11.05 -14.27
C ILE A 144 -10.06 -10.96 -13.66
N ALA A 145 -9.99 -10.80 -12.35
CA ALA A 145 -8.72 -10.59 -11.65
C ALA A 145 -7.85 -11.86 -11.60
N GLY A 146 -8.47 -13.04 -11.51
CA GLY A 146 -7.75 -14.32 -11.47
C GLY A 146 -6.85 -14.54 -12.68
N PRO A 147 -7.39 -14.49 -13.93
CA PRO A 147 -6.57 -14.59 -15.13
C PRO A 147 -5.51 -13.48 -15.24
N LEU A 148 -5.85 -12.25 -14.88
CA LEU A 148 -4.88 -11.13 -14.90
C LEU A 148 -3.71 -11.37 -13.94
N VAL A 149 -3.99 -11.79 -12.71
CA VAL A 149 -2.96 -12.17 -11.74
C VAL A 149 -2.16 -13.36 -12.26
N GLY A 150 -2.84 -14.38 -12.79
CA GLY A 150 -2.19 -15.54 -13.41
C GLY A 150 -1.23 -15.16 -14.54
N LEU A 151 -1.64 -14.26 -15.43
CA LEU A 151 -0.80 -13.73 -16.51
C LEU A 151 0.39 -12.93 -15.99
N CYS A 152 0.20 -12.11 -14.94
CA CYS A 152 1.29 -11.38 -14.30
C CYS A 152 2.32 -12.36 -13.67
N LEU A 153 1.86 -13.39 -12.98
CA LEU A 153 2.72 -14.38 -12.35
C LEU A 153 3.45 -15.25 -13.41
N LEU A 154 2.75 -15.62 -14.47
CA LEU A 154 3.34 -16.35 -15.59
C LEU A 154 4.37 -15.46 -16.32
N GLY A 155 4.03 -14.20 -16.59
CA GLY A 155 4.95 -13.23 -17.17
C GLY A 155 6.20 -13.03 -16.32
N ALA A 156 6.05 -12.88 -15.00
CA ALA A 156 7.19 -12.75 -14.09
C ALA A 156 8.10 -13.99 -14.07
N ARG A 157 7.57 -15.17 -14.41
CA ARG A 157 8.36 -16.42 -14.57
C ARG A 157 9.02 -16.55 -15.93
N LEU A 158 8.33 -16.13 -17.00
CA LEU A 158 8.77 -16.35 -18.37
C LEU A 158 9.76 -15.27 -18.84
N TRP A 159 9.64 -14.03 -18.34
CA TRP A 159 10.56 -12.96 -18.69
C TRP A 159 11.75 -12.94 -17.74
N PRO A 160 12.97 -13.17 -18.27
CA PRO A 160 14.20 -13.15 -17.45
C PRO A 160 14.62 -11.72 -17.04
N ASP A 161 14.00 -10.69 -17.61
CA ASP A 161 14.24 -9.31 -17.23
C ASP A 161 13.71 -9.05 -15.82
N ARG A 162 14.64 -8.78 -14.90
CA ARG A 162 14.34 -8.55 -13.48
C ARG A 162 13.44 -7.34 -13.26
N ALA A 163 13.54 -6.30 -14.09
CA ALA A 163 12.71 -5.11 -13.97
C ALA A 163 11.24 -5.42 -14.31
N ILE A 164 10.98 -6.16 -15.40
CA ILE A 164 9.63 -6.57 -15.80
C ILE A 164 9.02 -7.49 -14.73
N ALA A 165 9.75 -8.50 -14.28
CA ALA A 165 9.29 -9.40 -13.23
C ALA A 165 8.94 -8.65 -11.94
N ALA A 166 9.78 -7.69 -11.52
CA ALA A 166 9.54 -6.86 -10.35
C ALA A 166 8.27 -5.99 -10.48
N VAL A 167 8.04 -5.38 -11.64
CA VAL A 167 6.82 -4.60 -11.93
C VAL A 167 5.57 -5.48 -11.86
N LEU A 168 5.59 -6.66 -12.49
CA LEU A 168 4.44 -7.58 -12.49
C LEU A 168 4.11 -8.06 -11.06
N LEU A 169 5.13 -8.46 -10.29
CA LEU A 169 4.95 -8.88 -8.91
C LEU A 169 4.50 -7.74 -8.00
N ALA A 170 5.01 -6.52 -8.22
CA ALA A 170 4.59 -5.33 -7.51
C ALA A 170 3.13 -4.96 -7.80
N ALA A 171 2.68 -5.10 -9.05
CA ALA A 171 1.29 -4.90 -9.43
C ALA A 171 0.36 -5.91 -8.75
N VAL A 172 0.74 -7.19 -8.74
CA VAL A 172 -0.01 -8.25 -8.02
C VAL A 172 -0.05 -7.98 -6.53
N SER A 173 1.06 -7.52 -5.92
CA SER A 173 1.10 -7.13 -4.52
C SER A 173 0.14 -5.98 -4.22
N GLY A 174 0.20 -4.89 -5.01
CA GLY A 174 -0.69 -3.74 -4.86
C GLY A 174 -2.15 -4.12 -4.99
N ALA A 175 -2.50 -4.96 -5.98
CA ALA A 175 -3.86 -5.48 -6.17
C ALA A 175 -4.31 -6.34 -4.98
N SER A 176 -3.45 -7.21 -4.46
CA SER A 176 -3.77 -8.04 -3.28
C SER A 176 -4.00 -7.20 -2.03
N LEU A 177 -3.20 -6.15 -1.81
CA LEU A 177 -3.38 -5.23 -0.68
C LEU A 177 -4.62 -4.32 -0.84
N ALA A 178 -5.02 -4.01 -2.08
CA ALA A 178 -6.28 -3.34 -2.35
C ALA A 178 -7.48 -4.26 -2.05
N LEU A 179 -7.42 -5.51 -2.48
CA LEU A 179 -8.41 -6.53 -2.17
C LEU A 179 -8.55 -6.73 -0.65
N PHE A 180 -7.42 -6.80 0.06
CA PHE A 180 -7.40 -6.81 1.52
C PHE A 180 -8.22 -5.65 2.11
N ALA A 181 -8.04 -4.41 1.64
CA ALA A 181 -8.75 -3.24 2.16
C ALA A 181 -10.27 -3.35 1.97
N VAL A 182 -10.72 -3.87 0.83
CA VAL A 182 -12.15 -4.10 0.55
C VAL A 182 -12.73 -5.21 1.46
N LEU A 183 -12.02 -6.32 1.61
CA LEU A 183 -12.44 -7.45 2.44
C LEU A 183 -12.46 -7.11 3.94
N VAL A 184 -11.50 -6.29 4.40
CA VAL A 184 -11.49 -5.77 5.79
C VAL A 184 -12.79 -5.03 6.10
N LYS A 185 -13.32 -4.25 5.16
CA LYS A 185 -14.59 -3.52 5.36
C LYS A 185 -15.74 -4.48 5.67
N GLY A 186 -15.82 -5.61 4.95
CA GLY A 186 -16.79 -6.67 5.23
C GLY A 186 -16.57 -7.40 6.56
N ALA A 187 -15.31 -7.70 6.90
CA ALA A 187 -14.97 -8.32 8.18
C ALA A 187 -15.27 -7.42 9.38
N VAL A 188 -15.01 -6.12 9.26
CA VAL A 188 -15.33 -5.10 10.29
C VAL A 188 -16.85 -4.94 10.44
N ASP A 189 -17.60 -4.99 9.33
CA ASP A 189 -19.07 -4.97 9.41
C ASP A 189 -19.62 -6.20 10.16
N ALA A 190 -19.04 -7.39 9.92
CA ALA A 190 -19.38 -8.61 10.65
C ALA A 190 -19.12 -8.49 12.16
N ALA A 191 -18.17 -7.66 12.58
CA ALA A 191 -17.86 -7.46 14.01
C ALA A 191 -19.02 -6.84 14.81
N LYS A 192 -19.96 -6.18 14.15
CA LYS A 192 -21.21 -5.71 14.76
C LYS A 192 -22.05 -6.86 15.31
N GLY A 193 -21.92 -8.06 14.73
CA GLY A 193 -22.58 -9.30 15.19
C GLY A 193 -21.79 -10.08 16.26
N GLY A 194 -20.66 -9.53 16.73
CA GLY A 194 -19.80 -10.16 17.73
C GLY A 194 -18.72 -11.07 17.13
N ILE A 195 -17.87 -11.62 18.01
CA ILE A 195 -16.68 -12.39 17.62
C ILE A 195 -17.01 -13.64 16.79
N VAL A 196 -18.12 -14.30 17.11
CA VAL A 196 -18.56 -15.51 16.39
C VAL A 196 -18.94 -15.17 14.95
N ALA A 197 -19.61 -14.05 14.73
CA ALA A 197 -19.95 -13.58 13.38
C ALA A 197 -18.70 -13.26 12.56
N VAL A 198 -17.69 -12.66 13.17
CA VAL A 198 -16.40 -12.41 12.50
C VAL A 198 -15.72 -13.71 12.08
N LEU A 199 -15.64 -14.68 13.02
CA LEU A 199 -15.00 -15.98 12.75
C LEU A 199 -15.76 -16.84 11.73
N ALA A 200 -17.07 -16.65 11.62
CA ALA A 200 -17.92 -17.35 10.65
C ALA A 200 -17.92 -16.67 9.27
N THR A 201 -17.36 -15.46 9.14
CA THR A 201 -17.42 -14.72 7.88
C THR A 201 -16.29 -15.11 6.92
N PRO A 202 -16.56 -15.47 5.66
CA PRO A 202 -15.55 -15.87 4.68
C PRO A 202 -14.61 -14.71 4.33
N GLU A 203 -15.07 -13.46 4.46
CA GLU A 203 -14.28 -12.26 4.20
C GLU A 203 -13.06 -12.15 5.13
N LEU A 204 -13.14 -12.66 6.37
CA LEU A 204 -12.00 -12.70 7.29
C LEU A 204 -10.86 -13.55 6.72
N TYR A 205 -11.19 -14.74 6.26
CA TYR A 205 -10.18 -15.69 5.72
C TYR A 205 -9.62 -15.21 4.40
N ALA A 206 -10.49 -14.67 3.53
CA ALA A 206 -10.07 -14.05 2.28
C ALA A 206 -9.18 -12.82 2.51
N CYS A 207 -9.49 -12.00 3.52
CA CYS A 207 -8.71 -10.86 3.96
C CYS A 207 -7.29 -11.28 4.41
N ILE A 208 -7.18 -12.31 5.25
CA ILE A 208 -5.89 -12.86 5.69
C ILE A 208 -5.10 -13.37 4.48
N GLY A 209 -5.75 -14.12 3.58
CA GLY A 209 -5.12 -14.61 2.36
C GLY A 209 -4.61 -13.48 1.47
N ALA A 210 -5.41 -12.43 1.27
CA ALA A 210 -5.03 -11.26 0.48
C ALA A 210 -3.86 -10.48 1.11
N ALA A 211 -3.84 -10.33 2.45
CA ALA A 211 -2.74 -9.70 3.16
C ALA A 211 -1.44 -10.49 3.01
N VAL A 212 -1.49 -11.81 3.21
CA VAL A 212 -0.33 -12.69 3.06
C VAL A 212 0.18 -12.68 1.62
N ALA A 213 -0.70 -12.81 0.63
CA ALA A 213 -0.35 -12.74 -0.78
C ALA A 213 0.31 -11.39 -1.12
N GLY A 214 -0.29 -10.29 -0.67
CA GLY A 214 0.27 -8.95 -0.85
C GLY A 214 1.69 -8.82 -0.29
N MET A 215 1.93 -9.30 0.93
CA MET A 215 3.25 -9.27 1.55
C MET A 215 4.27 -10.16 0.84
N VAL A 216 3.88 -11.38 0.46
CA VAL A 216 4.77 -12.32 -0.25
C VAL A 216 5.19 -11.77 -1.60
N PHE A 217 4.24 -11.25 -2.40
CA PHE A 217 4.54 -10.67 -3.70
C PHE A 217 5.32 -9.36 -3.58
N GLN A 218 5.09 -8.55 -2.54
CA GLN A 218 5.89 -7.36 -2.23
C GLN A 218 7.35 -7.73 -1.99
N GLN A 219 7.61 -8.70 -1.12
CA GLN A 219 8.97 -9.16 -0.83
C GLN A 219 9.64 -9.76 -2.09
N SER A 220 8.87 -10.50 -2.89
CA SER A 220 9.36 -11.09 -4.13
C SER A 220 9.72 -10.02 -5.16
N ALA A 221 8.90 -8.96 -5.29
CA ALA A 221 9.17 -7.83 -6.17
C ALA A 221 10.45 -7.08 -5.76
N TYR A 222 10.63 -6.81 -4.47
CA TYR A 222 11.78 -6.06 -3.96
C TYR A 222 13.09 -6.86 -4.03
N ARG A 223 13.04 -8.19 -3.91
CA ARG A 223 14.21 -9.06 -4.05
C ARG A 223 14.55 -9.40 -5.50
N GLY A 224 13.52 -9.46 -6.35
CA GLY A 224 13.64 -9.93 -7.74
C GLY A 224 14.14 -8.87 -8.71
N GLY A 225 14.08 -7.58 -8.37
CA GLY A 225 14.42 -6.52 -9.31
C GLY A 225 14.67 -5.16 -8.65
N PRO A 226 14.90 -4.13 -9.49
CA PRO A 226 15.22 -2.78 -9.03
C PRO A 226 14.06 -2.17 -8.23
N LEU A 227 14.37 -1.53 -7.09
CA LEU A 227 13.38 -0.87 -6.23
C LEU A 227 12.75 0.35 -6.90
N ASN A 228 13.51 1.07 -7.75
CA ASN A 228 13.05 2.26 -8.45
C ASN A 228 11.91 2.01 -9.46
N VAL A 229 11.59 0.76 -9.78
CA VAL A 229 10.43 0.38 -10.58
C VAL A 229 9.36 -0.36 -9.77
N SER A 230 9.75 -1.20 -8.80
CA SER A 230 8.80 -1.99 -8.03
C SER A 230 8.04 -1.17 -6.99
N MET A 231 8.71 -0.26 -6.28
CA MET A 231 8.07 0.61 -5.28
C MET A 231 7.01 1.53 -5.89
N PRO A 232 7.29 2.30 -6.96
CA PRO A 232 6.28 3.13 -7.60
C PRO A 232 5.10 2.33 -8.12
N THR A 233 5.35 1.17 -8.75
CA THR A 233 4.29 0.31 -9.27
C THR A 233 3.34 -0.14 -8.17
N MET A 234 3.86 -0.65 -7.06
CA MET A 234 3.02 -1.10 -5.94
C MET A 234 2.24 0.06 -5.30
N THR A 235 2.90 1.21 -5.10
CA THR A 235 2.30 2.38 -4.45
C THR A 235 1.17 2.98 -5.27
N VAL A 236 1.24 2.91 -6.60
CA VAL A 236 0.18 3.34 -7.51
C VAL A 236 -0.88 2.25 -7.69
N ALA A 237 -0.49 0.98 -7.80
CA ALA A 237 -1.43 -0.12 -8.03
C ALA A 237 -2.45 -0.27 -6.89
N LYS A 238 -2.03 -0.13 -5.63
CA LYS A 238 -2.92 -0.29 -4.47
C LYS A 238 -4.11 0.69 -4.49
N PRO A 239 -3.96 2.02 -4.58
CA PRO A 239 -5.10 2.93 -4.62
C PRO A 239 -5.89 2.81 -5.92
N THR A 240 -5.24 2.54 -7.06
CA THR A 240 -5.93 2.36 -8.36
C THR A 240 -6.88 1.17 -8.30
N VAL A 241 -6.39 -0.01 -7.92
CA VAL A 241 -7.22 -1.21 -7.78
C VAL A 241 -8.23 -1.05 -6.66
N GLY A 242 -7.87 -0.38 -5.55
CA GLY A 242 -8.78 -0.08 -4.45
C GLY A 242 -9.96 0.79 -4.88
N THR A 243 -9.72 1.80 -5.71
CA THR A 243 -10.78 2.64 -6.30
C THR A 243 -11.68 1.82 -7.23
N LEU A 244 -11.09 1.00 -8.12
CA LEU A 244 -11.87 0.14 -9.00
C LEU A 244 -12.77 -0.83 -8.21
N LEU A 245 -12.22 -1.50 -7.20
CA LEU A 245 -12.98 -2.40 -6.34
C LEU A 245 -14.02 -1.64 -5.51
N GLY A 246 -13.71 -0.45 -4.99
CA GLY A 246 -14.66 0.41 -4.28
C GLY A 246 -15.88 0.75 -5.14
N VAL A 247 -15.65 1.21 -6.37
CA VAL A 247 -16.73 1.55 -7.31
C VAL A 247 -17.51 0.32 -7.77
N PHE A 248 -16.82 -0.69 -8.32
CA PHE A 248 -17.51 -1.81 -8.99
C PHE A 248 -18.01 -2.89 -8.03
N VAL A 249 -17.38 -3.07 -6.88
CA VAL A 249 -17.73 -4.12 -5.91
C VAL A 249 -18.60 -3.57 -4.78
N LEU A 250 -18.22 -2.43 -4.22
CA LEU A 250 -18.95 -1.84 -3.10
C LEU A 250 -19.96 -0.75 -3.51
N GLY A 251 -20.03 -0.39 -4.80
CA GLY A 251 -20.91 0.67 -5.27
C GLY A 251 -20.57 2.03 -4.66
N GLU A 252 -19.30 2.28 -4.35
CA GLU A 252 -18.86 3.58 -3.88
C GLU A 252 -19.00 4.61 -5.00
N THR A 253 -19.46 5.79 -4.68
CA THR A 253 -19.69 6.85 -5.65
C THR A 253 -18.85 8.06 -5.31
N VAL A 254 -18.50 8.79 -6.36
CA VAL A 254 -17.86 10.10 -6.24
C VAL A 254 -18.91 11.12 -6.68
N ASN A 255 -19.25 12.03 -5.78
CA ASN A 255 -20.28 13.03 -6.06
C ASN A 255 -19.68 14.17 -6.87
N SER A 256 -19.92 14.15 -8.19
CA SER A 256 -19.38 15.17 -9.09
C SER A 256 -20.30 15.44 -10.28
N GLY A 257 -20.56 16.72 -10.56
CA GLY A 257 -21.10 17.16 -11.85
C GLY A 257 -20.03 17.13 -12.94
N ASP A 258 -20.42 17.30 -14.21
CA ASP A 258 -19.54 17.14 -15.39
C ASP A 258 -18.22 17.93 -15.30
N GLN A 259 -18.24 19.20 -14.88
CA GLN A 259 -17.04 20.01 -14.71
C GLN A 259 -16.16 19.49 -13.56
N THR A 260 -16.76 18.98 -12.52
CA THR A 260 -16.09 18.44 -11.36
C THR A 260 -15.38 17.13 -11.68
N MET A 261 -15.95 16.30 -12.55
CA MET A 261 -15.33 15.07 -13.05
C MET A 261 -14.03 15.32 -13.80
N PHE A 262 -13.96 16.39 -14.59
CA PHE A 262 -12.72 16.77 -15.28
C PHE A 262 -11.62 17.17 -14.30
N VAL A 263 -11.96 18.03 -13.32
CA VAL A 263 -11.01 18.45 -12.25
C VAL A 263 -10.55 17.25 -11.45
N LEU A 264 -11.46 16.34 -11.11
CA LEU A 264 -11.16 15.12 -10.38
C LEU A 264 -10.23 14.18 -11.18
N GLY A 265 -10.50 14.03 -12.48
CA GLY A 265 -9.66 13.24 -13.38
C GLY A 265 -8.21 13.76 -13.42
N ILE A 266 -8.04 15.09 -13.53
CA ILE A 266 -6.72 15.72 -13.46
C ILE A 266 -6.09 15.49 -12.10
N ALA A 267 -6.81 15.69 -11.00
CA ALA A 267 -6.27 15.51 -9.65
C ALA A 267 -5.82 14.05 -9.41
N VAL A 268 -6.57 13.06 -9.89
CA VAL A 268 -6.18 11.65 -9.82
C VAL A 268 -4.93 11.38 -10.67
N ALA A 269 -4.87 11.91 -11.90
CA ALA A 269 -3.69 11.75 -12.75
C ALA A 269 -2.44 12.38 -12.11
N VAL A 270 -2.56 13.59 -11.55
CA VAL A 270 -1.49 14.26 -10.81
C VAL A 270 -1.08 13.45 -9.57
N THR A 271 -2.04 12.89 -8.83
CA THR A 271 -1.76 12.01 -7.68
C THR A 271 -0.93 10.81 -8.10
N VAL A 272 -1.29 10.14 -9.21
CA VAL A 272 -0.55 8.98 -9.73
C VAL A 272 0.89 9.37 -10.12
N VAL A 273 1.06 10.47 -10.85
CA VAL A 273 2.38 10.95 -11.30
C VAL A 273 3.25 11.35 -10.10
N ALA A 274 2.70 12.15 -9.17
CA ALA A 274 3.42 12.60 -8.00
C ALA A 274 3.81 11.43 -7.07
N THR A 275 2.90 10.46 -6.90
CA THR A 275 3.17 9.22 -6.16
C THR A 275 4.31 8.43 -6.78
N ALA A 276 4.28 8.26 -8.11
CA ALA A 276 5.33 7.54 -8.83
C ALA A 276 6.69 8.26 -8.74
N ALA A 277 6.70 9.60 -8.82
CA ALA A 277 7.91 10.40 -8.70
C ALA A 277 8.54 10.30 -7.31
N LEU A 278 7.73 10.45 -6.24
CA LEU A 278 8.21 10.32 -4.86
C LEU A 278 8.70 8.89 -4.55
N ALA A 279 7.96 7.88 -4.97
CA ALA A 279 8.35 6.49 -4.72
C ALA A 279 9.65 6.11 -5.47
N ARG A 280 9.94 6.72 -6.63
CA ARG A 280 11.23 6.56 -7.31
C ARG A 280 12.36 7.23 -6.52
N GLY A 281 12.18 8.46 -6.06
CA GLY A 281 13.17 9.17 -5.25
C GLY A 281 13.50 8.41 -3.96
N GLU A 282 12.49 7.85 -3.28
CA GLU A 282 12.68 7.01 -2.10
C GLU A 282 13.51 5.75 -2.45
N ALA A 283 13.18 5.08 -3.57
CA ALA A 283 13.90 3.88 -4.02
C ALA A 283 15.36 4.16 -4.38
N GLU A 284 15.64 5.25 -5.09
CA GLU A 284 17.00 5.66 -5.46
C GLU A 284 17.85 5.97 -4.22
N THR A 285 17.25 6.60 -3.21
CA THR A 285 17.93 6.89 -1.94
C THR A 285 18.27 5.61 -1.18
N VAL A 286 17.38 4.60 -1.19
CA VAL A 286 17.61 3.29 -0.60
C VAL A 286 18.75 2.56 -1.31
N GLU A 287 18.72 2.52 -2.65
CA GLU A 287 19.74 1.85 -3.46
C GLU A 287 21.13 2.48 -3.29
N ALA A 288 21.22 3.83 -3.26
CA ALA A 288 22.47 4.56 -3.05
C ALA A 288 23.11 4.25 -1.70
N HIS A 289 22.32 4.15 -0.62
CA HIS A 289 22.83 3.78 0.70
C HIS A 289 23.32 2.34 0.74
N THR A 290 22.63 1.41 0.10
CA THR A 290 23.02 0.01 0.03
C THR A 290 24.34 -0.17 -0.72
N GLY A 291 24.51 0.51 -1.85
CA GLY A 291 25.74 0.50 -2.64
C GLY A 291 26.94 1.05 -1.87
N SER A 292 26.74 2.05 -1.02
CA SER A 292 27.80 2.65 -0.19
C SER A 292 28.33 1.69 0.89
N PHE A 293 27.47 0.87 1.49
CA PHE A 293 27.90 -0.15 2.49
C PHE A 293 28.63 -1.32 1.84
N ALA A 294 28.26 -1.72 0.63
CA ALA A 294 28.93 -2.80 -0.11
C ALA A 294 30.32 -2.40 -0.63
N ALA A 295 30.60 -1.10 -0.73
CA ALA A 295 31.88 -0.56 -1.23
C ALA A 295 32.94 -0.33 -0.14
N VAL A 296 32.65 -0.57 1.14
CA VAL A 296 33.67 -0.48 2.21
C VAL A 296 34.54 -1.75 2.15
N PRO A 297 35.82 -1.67 1.74
CA PRO A 297 36.71 -2.82 1.75
C PRO A 297 36.85 -3.33 3.17
N SER A 298 36.66 -4.62 3.38
CA SER A 298 37.02 -5.29 4.62
C SER A 298 38.52 -5.14 4.85
N THR A 299 38.92 -4.07 5.51
CA THR A 299 40.29 -3.97 6.04
C THR A 299 40.43 -5.03 7.13
N ARG A 300 41.19 -6.04 6.77
CA ARG A 300 41.70 -7.08 7.68
C ARG A 300 42.58 -6.47 8.75
#